data_5dbf78b047213351e59af97059ba8f50
#
_entry.id   5dbf78b047213351e59af97059ba8f50
#
_cell.length_a   1.000
_cell.length_b   1.000
_cell.length_c   1.000
_cell.angle_alpha   90.00
_cell.angle_beta   90.00
_cell.angle_gamma   90.00
#
_symmetry.space_group_name_H-M   'P 1'
#
loop_
_entity.id
_entity.type
_entity.pdbx_description
1 polymer ?
#
loop_
_entity_poly.entity_id
_entity_poly.type
_entity_poly.pdbx_seq_one_letter_code
_entity_poly.pdbx_strand_id
1 'polypeptide(L)'
;MEKEASPTLLTTLWALLGLHIALLYFTLDSFNGLLNAQGHPLGADFITYWAASYLTQFGSPTDAYDAATLLAAEKLVAPVNMPHTGWFYPPQFLLMVYPLAYMNYALAYAAFSVVGLLLYLGAFSKLTRGHGLLILAVAFPALFLNITSGQNGLITVSLAALSLYYLEKKPALAGALMGLLCIKPQLLLLFPLMMLWTQNWRALTAFFISSLIFAGLATMALGTAIWPAFLSGLKIAKTYLETDIPLERMPTVFALVRQIEGSLVWAYGLQALIAALAVITLLATWRLS
;
A
#
# COMPACT_ATOMS: atom_id res chain seq x y z
N MET A 1 -11.28 31.34 -11.76
CA MET A 1 -12.68 31.02 -11.43
C MET A 1 -12.71 29.59 -10.95
N GLU A 2 -12.87 29.37 -9.65
CA GLU A 2 -13.19 28.03 -9.15
C GLU A 2 -14.56 27.65 -9.67
N LYS A 3 -14.63 26.57 -10.47
CA LYS A 3 -15.93 25.97 -10.76
C LYS A 3 -16.38 25.28 -9.47
N GLU A 4 -17.33 25.86 -8.78
CA GLU A 4 -18.03 25.16 -7.70
C GLU A 4 -18.59 23.85 -8.23
N ALA A 5 -18.45 22.78 -7.43
CA ALA A 5 -19.00 21.48 -7.80
C ALA A 5 -20.53 21.63 -7.98
N SER A 6 -21.09 21.03 -9.02
CA SER A 6 -22.53 21.11 -9.26
C SER A 6 -23.31 20.55 -8.06
N PRO A 7 -24.50 21.09 -7.74
CA PRO A 7 -25.34 20.59 -6.65
C PRO A 7 -25.60 19.08 -6.75
N THR A 8 -25.83 18.58 -7.96
CA THR A 8 -26.02 17.15 -8.24
C THR A 8 -24.78 16.33 -7.86
N LEU A 9 -23.58 16.80 -8.21
CA LEU A 9 -22.35 16.12 -7.85
C LEU A 9 -22.16 16.07 -6.33
N LEU A 10 -22.39 17.19 -5.64
CA LEU A 10 -22.30 17.24 -4.17
C LEU A 10 -23.30 16.28 -3.51
N THR A 11 -24.55 16.25 -3.96
CA THR A 11 -25.57 15.32 -3.45
C THR A 11 -25.14 13.87 -3.66
N THR A 12 -24.62 13.53 -4.84
CA THR A 12 -24.12 12.17 -5.14
C THR A 12 -22.95 11.79 -4.22
N LEU A 13 -22.00 12.71 -3.99
CA LEU A 13 -20.85 12.45 -3.11
C LEU A 13 -21.27 12.27 -1.65
N TRP A 14 -22.23 13.05 -1.15
CA TRP A 14 -22.78 12.88 0.20
C TRP A 14 -23.54 11.56 0.34
N ALA A 15 -24.31 11.15 -0.68
CA ALA A 15 -24.98 9.85 -0.70
C ALA A 15 -23.99 8.69 -0.68
N LEU A 16 -22.90 8.76 -1.47
CA LEU A 16 -21.81 7.77 -1.46
C LEU A 16 -21.11 7.71 -0.10
N LEU A 17 -20.81 8.86 0.50
CA LEU A 17 -20.21 8.90 1.84
C LEU A 17 -21.13 8.26 2.88
N GLY A 18 -22.43 8.59 2.85
CA GLY A 18 -23.43 7.98 3.73
C GLY A 18 -23.49 6.45 3.56
N LEU A 19 -23.46 5.97 2.31
CA LEU A 19 -23.39 4.54 2.00
C LEU A 19 -22.12 3.89 2.59
N HIS A 20 -20.94 4.52 2.42
CA HIS A 20 -19.70 3.97 2.97
C HIS A 20 -19.69 3.94 4.50
N ILE A 21 -20.24 4.97 5.15
CA ILE A 21 -20.39 4.99 6.62
C ILE A 21 -21.33 3.86 7.07
N ALA A 22 -22.44 3.65 6.37
CA ALA A 22 -23.35 2.55 6.65
C ALA A 22 -22.68 1.18 6.45
N LEU A 23 -21.97 0.99 5.34
CA LEU A 23 -21.21 -0.23 5.08
C LEU A 23 -20.13 -0.47 6.14
N LEU A 24 -19.43 0.58 6.58
CA LEU A 24 -18.44 0.47 7.66
C LEU A 24 -19.12 0.04 8.96
N TYR A 25 -20.26 0.64 9.30
CA TYR A 25 -21.04 0.26 10.48
C TYR A 25 -21.45 -1.21 10.42
N PHE A 26 -22.09 -1.67 9.33
CA PHE A 26 -22.49 -3.06 9.17
C PHE A 26 -21.29 -4.03 9.16
N THR A 27 -20.16 -3.61 8.58
CA THR A 27 -18.94 -4.40 8.64
C THR A 27 -18.47 -4.57 10.09
N LEU A 28 -18.38 -3.48 10.85
CA LEU A 28 -17.96 -3.50 12.26
C LEU A 28 -18.96 -4.28 13.13
N ASP A 29 -20.27 -4.13 12.88
CA ASP A 29 -21.34 -4.85 13.60
C ASP A 29 -21.28 -6.35 13.35
N SER A 30 -20.77 -6.79 12.19
CA SER A 30 -20.57 -8.22 11.87
C SER A 30 -19.45 -8.88 12.69
N PHE A 31 -18.67 -8.10 13.43
CA PHE A 31 -17.58 -8.60 14.26
C PHE A 31 -18.00 -8.70 15.73
N ASN A 32 -17.70 -9.84 16.34
CA ASN A 32 -17.78 -10.02 17.78
C ASN A 32 -16.39 -9.72 18.37
N GLY A 33 -16.18 -8.49 18.80
CA GLY A 33 -14.86 -7.98 19.16
C GLY A 33 -13.99 -7.77 17.91
N LEU A 34 -12.91 -8.55 17.78
CA LEU A 34 -11.97 -8.42 16.66
C LEU A 34 -12.17 -9.46 15.55
N LEU A 35 -13.06 -10.43 15.76
CA LEU A 35 -13.26 -11.54 14.83
C LEU A 35 -14.71 -11.55 14.31
N ASN A 36 -14.88 -11.82 13.02
CA ASN A 36 -16.19 -12.07 12.46
C ASN A 36 -16.68 -13.50 12.76
N ALA A 37 -17.89 -13.84 12.32
CA ALA A 37 -18.50 -15.15 12.56
C ALA A 37 -17.67 -16.34 12.00
N GLN A 38 -16.81 -16.08 11.01
CA GLN A 38 -15.89 -17.06 10.42
C GLN A 38 -14.52 -17.08 11.14
N GLY A 39 -14.32 -16.25 12.15
CA GLY A 39 -13.07 -16.12 12.90
C GLY A 39 -11.99 -15.28 12.18
N HIS A 40 -12.32 -14.58 11.11
CA HIS A 40 -11.39 -13.69 10.44
C HIS A 40 -11.27 -12.36 11.19
N PRO A 41 -10.05 -11.82 11.34
CA PRO A 41 -9.85 -10.58 12.09
C PRO A 41 -10.30 -9.37 11.28
N LEU A 42 -10.72 -8.33 11.99
CA LEU A 42 -10.85 -7.00 11.42
C LEU A 42 -9.47 -6.54 10.93
N GLY A 43 -9.40 -5.99 9.71
CA GLY A 43 -8.11 -5.67 9.10
C GLY A 43 -7.34 -6.94 8.68
N ALA A 44 -7.96 -7.79 7.84
CA ALA A 44 -7.40 -9.08 7.44
C ALA A 44 -5.97 -9.00 6.86
N ASP A 45 -5.60 -7.88 6.20
CA ASP A 45 -4.23 -7.67 5.73
C ASP A 45 -3.33 -7.06 6.81
N PHE A 46 -3.91 -6.36 7.78
CA PHE A 46 -3.18 -5.75 8.88
C PHE A 46 -2.60 -6.79 9.86
N ILE A 47 -3.24 -7.98 9.96
CA ILE A 47 -2.74 -9.04 10.85
C ILE A 47 -1.29 -9.40 10.53
N THR A 48 -0.95 -9.45 9.23
CA THR A 48 0.41 -9.73 8.77
C THR A 48 1.40 -8.63 9.18
N TYR A 49 0.95 -7.34 9.24
CA TYR A 49 1.80 -6.24 9.70
C TYR A 49 2.07 -6.32 11.20
N TRP A 50 1.04 -6.61 11.98
CA TRP A 50 1.17 -6.78 13.42
C TRP A 50 2.01 -8.01 13.76
N ALA A 51 1.78 -9.15 13.09
CA ALA A 51 2.54 -10.39 13.29
C ALA A 51 4.03 -10.22 12.92
N ALA A 52 4.33 -9.56 11.80
CA ALA A 52 5.71 -9.24 11.42
C ALA A 52 6.40 -8.32 12.44
N SER A 53 5.69 -7.32 12.97
CA SER A 53 6.17 -6.49 14.07
C SER A 53 6.44 -7.31 15.34
N TYR A 54 5.53 -8.21 15.70
CA TYR A 54 5.64 -9.09 16.86
C TYR A 54 6.90 -9.97 16.76
N LEU A 55 7.10 -10.65 15.63
CA LEU A 55 8.28 -11.47 15.40
C LEU A 55 9.57 -10.67 15.45
N THR A 56 9.56 -9.44 14.94
CA THR A 56 10.73 -8.56 14.97
C THR A 56 11.10 -8.14 16.40
N GLN A 57 10.14 -8.01 17.30
CA GLN A 57 10.39 -7.58 18.67
C GLN A 57 10.70 -8.74 19.63
N PHE A 58 10.02 -9.86 19.46
CA PHE A 58 10.06 -10.99 20.41
C PHE A 58 10.78 -12.22 19.85
N GLY A 59 11.23 -12.19 18.60
CA GLY A 59 11.98 -13.23 17.92
C GLY A 59 13.16 -12.64 17.12
N SER A 60 13.23 -13.00 15.85
CA SER A 60 14.20 -12.43 14.91
C SER A 60 13.49 -11.65 13.79
N PRO A 61 14.03 -10.51 13.33
CA PRO A 61 13.45 -9.79 12.19
C PRO A 61 13.31 -10.66 10.92
N THR A 62 14.18 -11.66 10.74
CA THR A 62 14.13 -12.61 9.62
C THR A 62 12.93 -13.55 9.67
N ASP A 63 12.39 -13.81 10.86
CA ASP A 63 11.27 -14.73 11.08
C ASP A 63 9.99 -14.22 10.41
N ALA A 64 9.88 -12.91 10.20
CA ALA A 64 8.77 -12.33 9.44
C ALA A 64 8.68 -12.86 7.99
N TYR A 65 9.81 -13.29 7.41
CA TYR A 65 9.88 -13.85 6.05
C TYR A 65 9.72 -15.38 6.00
N ASP A 66 9.64 -16.05 7.15
CA ASP A 66 9.31 -17.46 7.24
C ASP A 66 7.80 -17.64 7.38
N ALA A 67 7.19 -18.38 6.45
CA ALA A 67 5.74 -18.52 6.37
C ALA A 67 5.14 -19.24 7.60
N ALA A 68 5.86 -20.19 8.17
CA ALA A 68 5.36 -20.97 9.31
C ALA A 68 5.38 -20.17 10.60
N THR A 69 6.46 -19.42 10.85
CA THR A 69 6.59 -18.55 12.04
C THR A 69 5.64 -17.35 11.94
N LEU A 70 5.47 -16.77 10.76
CA LEU A 70 4.53 -15.69 10.53
C LEU A 70 3.08 -16.14 10.80
N LEU A 71 2.68 -17.29 10.26
CA LEU A 71 1.35 -17.87 10.51
C LEU A 71 1.13 -18.18 11.99
N ALA A 72 2.16 -18.67 12.70
CA ALA A 72 2.08 -18.92 14.13
C ALA A 72 1.83 -17.62 14.92
N ALA A 73 2.46 -16.50 14.53
CA ALA A 73 2.24 -15.20 15.13
C ALA A 73 0.84 -14.64 14.79
N GLU A 74 0.36 -14.80 13.56
CA GLU A 74 -1.01 -14.42 13.16
C GLU A 74 -2.07 -15.16 14.01
N LYS A 75 -1.84 -16.42 14.35
CA LYS A 75 -2.72 -17.23 15.19
C LYS A 75 -2.85 -16.75 16.65
N LEU A 76 -1.96 -15.88 17.11
CA LEU A 76 -2.13 -15.20 18.40
C LEU A 76 -3.33 -14.25 18.41
N VAL A 77 -3.71 -13.75 17.23
CA VAL A 77 -4.85 -12.83 17.07
C VAL A 77 -6.07 -13.56 16.53
N ALA A 78 -5.90 -14.39 15.50
CA ALA A 78 -6.97 -15.12 14.82
C ALA A 78 -6.62 -16.62 14.78
N PRO A 79 -7.19 -17.45 15.67
CA PRO A 79 -6.82 -18.85 15.82
C PRO A 79 -7.29 -19.77 14.66
N VAL A 80 -7.93 -19.22 13.64
CA VAL A 80 -8.38 -19.96 12.45
C VAL A 80 -7.33 -20.00 11.37
N ASN A 81 -7.39 -21.02 10.51
CA ASN A 81 -6.55 -21.07 9.32
C ASN A 81 -7.07 -20.08 8.27
N MET A 82 -6.45 -18.92 8.25
CA MET A 82 -6.66 -17.94 7.18
C MET A 82 -5.83 -18.30 5.95
N PRO A 83 -6.28 -17.90 4.75
CA PRO A 83 -5.40 -17.94 3.59
C PRO A 83 -4.16 -17.10 3.91
N HIS A 84 -3.03 -17.76 4.10
CA HIS A 84 -1.78 -17.09 4.48
C HIS A 84 -1.22 -16.34 3.28
N THR A 85 -1.06 -15.03 3.42
CA THR A 85 -0.54 -14.20 2.33
C THR A 85 0.96 -14.01 2.36
N GLY A 86 1.63 -14.32 3.47
CA GLY A 86 3.07 -14.12 3.65
C GLY A 86 3.50 -12.65 3.80
N TRP A 87 4.71 -12.43 4.28
CA TRP A 87 5.34 -11.11 4.35
C TRP A 87 6.24 -10.90 3.14
N PHE A 88 5.80 -10.07 2.18
CA PHE A 88 6.51 -9.80 0.92
C PHE A 88 7.01 -8.36 0.82
N TYR A 89 6.94 -7.61 1.91
CA TYR A 89 7.40 -6.23 1.97
C TYR A 89 8.90 -6.14 2.23
N PRO A 90 9.58 -5.10 1.70
CA PRO A 90 11.00 -4.89 1.96
C PRO A 90 11.27 -4.50 3.42
N PRO A 91 12.55 -4.61 3.88
CA PRO A 91 12.94 -4.30 5.25
C PRO A 91 12.53 -2.91 5.76
N GLN A 92 12.45 -1.93 4.87
CA GLN A 92 11.98 -0.57 5.21
C GLN A 92 10.54 -0.57 5.75
N PHE A 93 9.66 -1.41 5.19
CA PHE A 93 8.29 -1.49 5.70
C PHE A 93 8.24 -2.23 7.04
N LEU A 94 9.10 -3.23 7.23
CA LEU A 94 9.22 -3.91 8.53
C LEU A 94 9.67 -2.94 9.63
N LEU A 95 10.65 -2.07 9.32
CA LEU A 95 11.05 -1.00 10.24
C LEU A 95 9.89 -0.03 10.55
N MET A 96 9.09 0.30 9.54
CA MET A 96 7.95 1.22 9.70
C MET A 96 6.85 0.62 10.58
N VAL A 97 6.56 -0.67 10.46
CA VAL A 97 5.54 -1.34 11.26
C VAL A 97 6.08 -1.85 12.62
N TYR A 98 7.39 -1.76 12.85
CA TYR A 98 8.05 -2.22 14.08
C TYR A 98 7.34 -1.82 15.37
N PRO A 99 6.82 -0.59 15.55
CA PRO A 99 6.21 -0.20 16.81
C PRO A 99 4.81 -0.79 17.06
N LEU A 100 4.20 -1.46 16.09
CA LEU A 100 2.80 -1.92 16.20
C LEU A 100 2.60 -2.97 17.30
N ALA A 101 3.56 -3.87 17.51
CA ALA A 101 3.43 -4.94 18.51
C ALA A 101 3.71 -4.49 19.97
N TYR A 102 4.08 -3.21 20.19
CA TYR A 102 4.00 -2.61 21.55
C TYR A 102 2.55 -2.38 21.99
N MET A 103 1.61 -2.45 21.06
CA MET A 103 0.19 -2.32 21.30
C MET A 103 -0.51 -3.67 21.04
N ASN A 104 -1.62 -3.91 21.76
CA ASN A 104 -2.49 -5.01 21.34
C ASN A 104 -3.02 -4.78 19.94
N TYR A 105 -3.48 -5.84 19.29
CA TYR A 105 -3.90 -5.80 17.89
C TYR A 105 -4.93 -4.71 17.58
N ALA A 106 -5.97 -4.56 18.43
CA ALA A 106 -7.03 -3.58 18.21
C ALA A 106 -6.51 -2.14 18.20
N LEU A 107 -5.68 -1.80 19.19
CA LEU A 107 -5.10 -0.47 19.30
C LEU A 107 -4.11 -0.20 18.17
N ALA A 108 -3.29 -1.19 17.80
CA ALA A 108 -2.36 -1.09 16.68
C ALA A 108 -3.10 -0.86 15.36
N TYR A 109 -4.18 -1.61 15.11
CA TYR A 109 -5.02 -1.43 13.93
C TYR A 109 -5.68 -0.05 13.88
N ALA A 110 -6.26 0.40 14.99
CA ALA A 110 -6.86 1.72 15.09
C ALA A 110 -5.81 2.82 14.86
N ALA A 111 -4.65 2.74 15.52
CA ALA A 111 -3.57 3.71 15.36
C ALA A 111 -3.06 3.77 13.91
N PHE A 112 -2.83 2.62 13.27
CA PHE A 112 -2.40 2.54 11.89
C PHE A 112 -3.41 3.15 10.92
N SER A 113 -4.71 2.83 11.11
CA SER A 113 -5.81 3.36 10.29
C SER A 113 -5.97 4.87 10.47
N VAL A 114 -5.92 5.37 11.70
CA VAL A 114 -6.02 6.81 12.01
C VAL A 114 -4.84 7.58 11.43
N VAL A 115 -3.61 7.10 11.61
CA VAL A 115 -2.41 7.73 11.04
C VAL A 115 -2.50 7.76 9.51
N GLY A 116 -2.87 6.64 8.89
CA GLY A 116 -3.08 6.57 7.44
C GLY A 116 -4.13 7.57 6.96
N LEU A 117 -5.28 7.65 7.65
CA LEU A 117 -6.37 8.57 7.32
C LEU A 117 -5.94 10.04 7.48
N LEU A 118 -5.24 10.40 8.56
CA LEU A 118 -4.75 11.76 8.77
C LEU A 118 -3.74 12.19 7.69
N LEU A 119 -2.82 11.30 7.31
CA LEU A 119 -1.90 11.54 6.21
C LEU A 119 -2.64 11.73 4.88
N TYR A 120 -3.63 10.88 4.60
CA TYR A 120 -4.46 10.95 3.41
C TYR A 120 -5.23 12.26 3.32
N LEU A 121 -5.96 12.63 4.37
CA LEU A 121 -6.71 13.89 4.42
C LEU A 121 -5.78 15.11 4.34
N GLY A 122 -4.63 15.07 5.03
CA GLY A 122 -3.62 16.13 4.97
C GLY A 122 -3.01 16.29 3.56
N ALA A 123 -2.76 15.21 2.84
CA ALA A 123 -2.27 15.25 1.46
C ALA A 123 -3.33 15.83 0.51
N PHE A 124 -4.55 15.30 0.58
CA PHE A 124 -5.63 15.75 -0.30
C PHE A 124 -6.08 17.19 -0.03
N SER A 125 -6.05 17.67 1.21
CA SER A 125 -6.35 19.07 1.53
C SER A 125 -5.39 20.07 0.85
N LYS A 126 -4.16 19.64 0.49
CA LYS A 126 -3.22 20.48 -0.27
C LYS A 126 -3.44 20.41 -1.79
N LEU A 127 -3.93 19.29 -2.28
CA LEU A 127 -4.20 19.07 -3.70
C LEU A 127 -5.53 19.70 -4.12
N THR A 128 -6.49 19.72 -3.21
CA THR A 128 -7.86 20.12 -3.52
C THR A 128 -8.08 21.59 -3.09
N ARG A 129 -8.42 22.41 -4.07
CA ARG A 129 -8.94 23.76 -3.82
C ARG A 129 -10.47 23.68 -3.84
N GLY A 130 -11.09 23.54 -2.66
CA GLY A 130 -12.54 23.50 -2.55
C GLY A 130 -13.10 22.23 -1.85
N HIS A 131 -14.23 22.41 -1.17
CA HIS A 131 -14.86 21.38 -0.35
C HIS A 131 -15.34 20.16 -1.16
N GLY A 132 -15.77 20.35 -2.41
CA GLY A 132 -16.29 19.26 -3.26
C GLY A 132 -15.27 18.19 -3.57
N LEU A 133 -14.00 18.56 -3.80
CA LEU A 133 -12.92 17.58 -4.08
C LEU A 133 -12.48 16.85 -2.81
N LEU A 134 -12.55 17.48 -1.65
CA LEU A 134 -12.27 16.78 -0.38
C LEU A 134 -13.39 15.76 -0.08
N ILE A 135 -14.66 16.10 -0.33
CA ILE A 135 -15.77 15.15 -0.22
C ILE A 135 -15.55 13.96 -1.17
N LEU A 136 -15.11 14.20 -2.41
CA LEU A 136 -14.78 13.14 -3.36
C LEU A 136 -13.70 12.21 -2.80
N ALA A 137 -12.63 12.75 -2.21
CA ALA A 137 -11.58 11.94 -1.61
C ALA A 137 -12.11 11.05 -0.46
N VAL A 138 -13.00 11.57 0.38
CA VAL A 138 -13.59 10.82 1.51
C VAL A 138 -14.68 9.85 1.05
N ALA A 139 -15.43 10.19 -0.01
CA ALA A 139 -16.47 9.32 -0.58
C ALA A 139 -15.90 8.23 -1.51
N PHE A 140 -14.59 8.24 -1.79
CA PHE A 140 -13.97 7.29 -2.71
C PHE A 140 -13.97 5.87 -2.12
N PRO A 141 -14.53 4.86 -2.81
CA PRO A 141 -14.69 3.50 -2.28
C PRO A 141 -13.40 2.84 -1.78
N ALA A 142 -12.26 3.18 -2.40
CA ALA A 142 -10.97 2.62 -2.00
C ALA A 142 -10.55 3.04 -0.57
N LEU A 143 -11.04 4.19 -0.05
CA LEU A 143 -10.82 4.58 1.34
C LEU A 143 -11.46 3.56 2.29
N PHE A 144 -12.72 3.22 2.05
CA PHE A 144 -13.44 2.22 2.84
C PHE A 144 -12.74 0.86 2.80
N LEU A 145 -12.41 0.36 1.59
CA LEU A 145 -11.71 -0.91 1.41
C LEU A 145 -10.35 -0.91 2.09
N ASN A 146 -9.60 0.19 2.01
CA ASN A 146 -8.28 0.31 2.64
C ASN A 146 -8.37 0.22 4.16
N ILE A 147 -9.35 0.91 4.76
CA ILE A 147 -9.57 0.87 6.22
C ILE A 147 -10.01 -0.52 6.63
N THR A 148 -11.04 -1.11 6.01
CA THR A 148 -11.59 -2.41 6.43
C THR A 148 -10.61 -3.56 6.25
N SER A 149 -9.77 -3.53 5.21
CA SER A 149 -8.71 -4.52 5.00
C SER A 149 -7.46 -4.25 5.84
N GLY A 150 -7.28 -3.03 6.36
CA GLY A 150 -6.07 -2.63 7.07
C GLY A 150 -4.84 -2.48 6.18
N GLN A 151 -5.05 -2.04 4.93
CA GLN A 151 -3.98 -1.85 3.95
C GLN A 151 -3.19 -0.56 4.15
N ASN A 152 -1.94 -0.53 3.68
CA ASN A 152 -1.07 0.64 3.73
C ASN A 152 -1.29 1.64 2.55
N GLY A 153 -2.37 1.47 1.78
CA GLY A 153 -2.65 2.29 0.61
C GLY A 153 -2.80 3.77 0.91
N LEU A 154 -3.40 4.13 2.07
CA LEU A 154 -3.55 5.53 2.48
C LEU A 154 -2.19 6.22 2.67
N ILE A 155 -1.22 5.52 3.24
CA ILE A 155 0.14 6.05 3.43
C ILE A 155 0.83 6.20 2.06
N THR A 156 0.74 5.18 1.21
CA THR A 156 1.40 5.19 -0.09
C THR A 156 0.84 6.24 -1.03
N VAL A 157 -0.49 6.40 -1.09
CA VAL A 157 -1.12 7.43 -1.92
C VAL A 157 -0.82 8.84 -1.39
N SER A 158 -0.72 9.02 -0.08
CA SER A 158 -0.36 10.30 0.52
C SER A 158 1.05 10.73 0.15
N LEU A 159 2.02 9.82 0.23
CA LEU A 159 3.40 10.06 -0.18
C LEU A 159 3.48 10.41 -1.66
N ALA A 160 2.82 9.65 -2.53
CA ALA A 160 2.77 9.91 -3.97
C ALA A 160 2.12 11.26 -4.28
N ALA A 161 0.98 11.55 -3.69
CA ALA A 161 0.22 12.78 -3.90
C ALA A 161 1.00 14.02 -3.46
N LEU A 162 1.63 13.98 -2.27
CA LEU A 162 2.47 15.07 -1.78
C LEU A 162 3.74 15.25 -2.63
N SER A 163 4.34 14.14 -3.10
CA SER A 163 5.47 14.20 -4.03
C SER A 163 5.11 14.94 -5.31
N LEU A 164 4.00 14.58 -5.94
CA LEU A 164 3.53 15.24 -7.17
C LEU A 164 3.20 16.72 -6.90
N TYR A 165 2.55 17.03 -5.79
CA TYR A 165 2.24 18.40 -5.40
C TYR A 165 3.48 19.30 -5.24
N TYR A 166 4.57 18.73 -4.68
CA TYR A 166 5.81 19.49 -4.45
C TYR A 166 6.79 19.44 -5.61
N LEU A 167 6.55 18.64 -6.66
CA LEU A 167 7.53 18.34 -7.71
C LEU A 167 8.09 19.61 -8.38
N GLU A 168 7.24 20.57 -8.67
CA GLU A 168 7.66 21.85 -9.26
C GLU A 168 8.19 22.85 -8.24
N LYS A 169 7.54 22.93 -7.07
CA LYS A 169 7.82 23.97 -6.06
C LYS A 169 9.00 23.65 -5.17
N LYS A 170 9.18 22.37 -4.82
CA LYS A 170 10.18 21.85 -3.88
C LYS A 170 10.69 20.49 -4.35
N PRO A 171 11.41 20.41 -5.49
CA PRO A 171 11.75 19.12 -6.12
C PRO A 171 12.55 18.18 -5.20
N ALA A 172 13.43 18.68 -4.36
CA ALA A 172 14.15 17.85 -3.40
C ALA A 172 13.22 17.21 -2.36
N LEU A 173 12.22 17.96 -1.85
CA LEU A 173 11.21 17.39 -0.94
C LEU A 173 10.34 16.36 -1.66
N ALA A 174 9.95 16.65 -2.90
CA ALA A 174 9.18 15.71 -3.72
C ALA A 174 9.93 14.40 -3.93
N GLY A 175 11.20 14.48 -4.31
CA GLY A 175 12.05 13.30 -4.46
C GLY A 175 12.22 12.52 -3.15
N ALA A 176 12.46 13.22 -2.03
CA ALA A 176 12.60 12.58 -0.73
C ALA A 176 11.33 11.83 -0.30
N LEU A 177 10.15 12.43 -0.46
CA LEU A 177 8.86 11.77 -0.19
C LEU A 177 8.65 10.55 -1.11
N MET A 178 9.02 10.67 -2.39
CA MET A 178 8.93 9.57 -3.35
C MET A 178 9.84 8.41 -2.96
N GLY A 179 11.06 8.69 -2.46
CA GLY A 179 11.99 7.67 -2.02
C GLY A 179 11.47 6.85 -0.83
N LEU A 180 10.60 7.40 0.02
CA LEU A 180 9.94 6.65 1.09
C LEU A 180 8.94 5.61 0.57
N LEU A 181 8.50 5.71 -0.70
CA LEU A 181 7.68 4.68 -1.35
C LEU A 181 8.45 3.38 -1.65
N CYS A 182 9.76 3.31 -1.31
CA CYS A 182 10.53 2.06 -1.40
C CYS A 182 9.92 0.91 -0.55
N ILE A 183 8.99 1.20 0.35
CA ILE A 183 8.14 0.21 1.03
C ILE A 183 7.26 -0.61 0.05
N LYS A 184 7.00 -0.09 -1.16
CA LYS A 184 6.34 -0.77 -2.29
C LYS A 184 7.16 -0.58 -3.57
N PRO A 185 8.21 -1.38 -3.80
CA PRO A 185 9.16 -1.18 -4.89
C PRO A 185 8.51 -1.08 -6.27
N GLN A 186 7.39 -1.76 -6.48
CA GLN A 186 6.64 -1.70 -7.75
C GLN A 186 6.12 -0.31 -8.08
N LEU A 187 5.87 0.54 -7.08
CA LEU A 187 5.44 1.93 -7.29
C LEU A 187 6.61 2.85 -7.63
N LEU A 188 7.85 2.45 -7.31
CA LEU A 188 9.02 3.28 -7.56
C LEU A 188 9.46 3.32 -9.02
N LEU A 189 9.10 2.34 -9.85
CA LEU A 189 9.68 2.19 -11.19
C LEU A 189 9.38 3.37 -12.11
N LEU A 190 8.19 3.95 -12.02
CA LEU A 190 7.75 5.03 -12.90
C LEU A 190 8.35 6.39 -12.55
N PHE A 191 8.51 6.69 -11.26
CA PHE A 191 8.90 8.02 -10.82
C PHE A 191 10.34 8.41 -11.18
N PRO A 192 11.37 7.57 -10.98
CA PRO A 192 12.71 7.88 -11.47
C PRO A 192 12.77 8.05 -12.99
N LEU A 193 12.01 7.26 -13.74
CA LEU A 193 11.92 7.41 -15.20
C LEU A 193 11.34 8.78 -15.59
N MET A 194 10.29 9.22 -14.92
CA MET A 194 9.71 10.56 -15.13
C MET A 194 10.69 11.67 -14.76
N MET A 195 11.40 11.54 -13.63
CA MET A 195 12.40 12.52 -13.21
C MET A 195 13.59 12.59 -14.17
N LEU A 196 14.03 11.45 -14.70
CA LEU A 196 15.06 11.38 -15.76
C LEU A 196 14.55 12.03 -17.05
N TRP A 197 13.33 11.71 -17.47
CA TRP A 197 12.73 12.23 -18.68
C TRP A 197 12.56 13.75 -18.65
N THR A 198 12.20 14.30 -17.51
CA THR A 198 12.04 15.74 -17.29
C THR A 198 13.36 16.43 -16.84
N GLN A 199 14.46 15.68 -16.73
CA GLN A 199 15.76 16.15 -16.26
C GLN A 199 15.70 16.81 -14.89
N ASN A 200 14.78 16.39 -14.02
CA ASN A 200 14.63 16.91 -12.67
C ASN A 200 15.63 16.24 -11.71
N TRP A 201 16.92 16.58 -11.91
CA TRP A 201 18.03 15.99 -11.17
C TRP A 201 17.95 16.20 -9.65
N ARG A 202 17.36 17.34 -9.20
CA ARG A 202 17.16 17.61 -7.77
C ARG A 202 16.20 16.63 -7.12
N ALA A 203 15.10 16.32 -7.80
CA ALA A 203 14.15 15.34 -7.31
C ALA A 203 14.75 13.93 -7.37
N LEU A 204 15.43 13.58 -8.46
CA LEU A 204 16.04 12.27 -8.66
C LEU A 204 17.12 11.97 -7.62
N THR A 205 18.03 12.89 -7.35
CA THR A 205 19.06 12.71 -6.33
C THR A 205 18.47 12.58 -4.93
N ALA A 206 17.50 13.43 -4.57
CA ALA A 206 16.82 13.34 -3.29
C ALA A 206 16.04 12.02 -3.13
N PHE A 207 15.45 11.50 -4.20
CA PHE A 207 14.80 10.18 -4.24
C PHE A 207 15.78 9.06 -3.87
N PHE A 208 16.93 8.99 -4.54
CA PHE A 208 17.92 7.96 -4.23
C PHE A 208 18.52 8.11 -2.83
N ILE A 209 18.83 9.35 -2.41
CA ILE A 209 19.36 9.61 -1.07
C ILE A 209 18.38 9.15 0.00
N SER A 210 17.09 9.52 -0.08
CA SER A 210 16.10 9.14 0.92
C SER A 210 15.84 7.62 0.93
N SER A 211 15.79 6.98 -0.25
CA SER A 211 15.65 5.52 -0.36
C SER A 211 16.84 4.79 0.28
N LEU A 212 18.07 5.26 0.04
CA LEU A 212 19.29 4.69 0.61
C LEU A 212 19.38 4.91 2.11
N ILE A 213 19.03 6.12 2.59
CA ILE A 213 18.97 6.40 4.04
C ILE A 213 17.96 5.47 4.69
N PHE A 214 16.77 5.29 4.13
CA PHE A 214 15.75 4.43 4.71
C PHE A 214 16.17 2.95 4.68
N ALA A 215 16.83 2.49 3.60
CA ALA A 215 17.42 1.14 3.55
C ALA A 215 18.54 0.98 4.58
N GLY A 216 19.41 1.98 4.75
CA GLY A 216 20.46 1.98 5.76
C GLY A 216 19.90 1.91 7.18
N LEU A 217 18.89 2.72 7.51
CA LEU A 217 18.21 2.70 8.80
C LEU A 217 17.56 1.33 9.06
N ALA A 218 16.90 0.73 8.07
CA ALA A 218 16.34 -0.61 8.18
C ALA A 218 17.44 -1.65 8.44
N THR A 219 18.57 -1.55 7.73
CA THR A 219 19.71 -2.45 7.93
C THR A 219 20.35 -2.30 9.32
N MET A 220 20.50 -1.07 9.80
CA MET A 220 21.04 -0.79 11.13
C MET A 220 20.14 -1.32 12.25
N ALA A 221 18.84 -1.20 12.08
CA ALA A 221 17.86 -1.62 13.10
C ALA A 221 17.58 -3.14 13.08
N LEU A 222 17.54 -3.76 11.88
CA LEU A 222 17.07 -5.13 11.69
C LEU A 222 18.21 -6.12 11.37
N GLY A 223 19.43 -5.61 11.17
CA GLY A 223 20.60 -6.42 10.81
C GLY A 223 20.70 -6.71 9.31
N THR A 224 21.89 -7.10 8.85
CA THR A 224 22.17 -7.36 7.42
C THR A 224 21.50 -8.62 6.88
N ALA A 225 21.22 -9.61 7.75
CA ALA A 225 20.57 -10.87 7.38
C ALA A 225 19.14 -10.66 6.85
N ILE A 226 18.54 -9.50 7.11
CA ILE A 226 17.19 -9.18 6.66
C ILE A 226 17.06 -9.14 5.12
N TRP A 227 18.11 -8.77 4.40
CA TRP A 227 18.10 -8.67 2.94
C TRP A 227 18.06 -10.03 2.24
N PRO A 228 18.91 -11.02 2.58
CA PRO A 228 18.76 -12.38 2.08
C PRO A 228 17.38 -12.99 2.41
N ALA A 229 16.83 -12.74 3.60
CA ALA A 229 15.51 -13.22 3.99
C ALA A 229 14.43 -12.61 3.10
N PHE A 230 14.46 -11.29 2.87
CA PHE A 230 13.56 -10.60 1.94
C PHE A 230 13.63 -11.16 0.52
N LEU A 231 14.85 -11.36 -0.02
CA LEU A 231 15.04 -11.92 -1.36
C LEU A 231 14.50 -13.34 -1.49
N SER A 232 14.62 -14.14 -0.43
CA SER A 232 14.00 -15.48 -0.36
C SER A 232 12.48 -15.39 -0.33
N GLY A 233 11.92 -14.44 0.43
CA GLY A 233 10.48 -14.14 0.46
C GLY A 233 9.94 -13.76 -0.90
N LEU A 234 10.67 -12.99 -1.72
CA LEU A 234 10.26 -12.64 -3.09
C LEU A 234 10.16 -13.86 -4.01
N LYS A 235 11.01 -14.89 -3.84
CA LYS A 235 10.91 -16.13 -4.60
C LYS A 235 9.63 -16.89 -4.24
N ILE A 236 9.29 -16.94 -2.95
CA ILE A 236 8.04 -17.54 -2.46
C ILE A 236 6.84 -16.74 -2.99
N ALA A 237 6.90 -15.40 -2.95
CA ALA A 237 5.86 -14.53 -3.49
C ALA A 237 5.59 -14.78 -4.97
N LYS A 238 6.64 -15.00 -5.77
CA LYS A 238 6.51 -15.35 -7.19
C LYS A 238 5.77 -16.68 -7.37
N THR A 239 6.18 -17.72 -6.63
CA THR A 239 5.52 -19.02 -6.71
C THR A 239 4.05 -18.89 -6.31
N TYR A 240 3.76 -18.21 -5.19
CA TYR A 240 2.39 -17.96 -4.74
C TYR A 240 1.54 -17.21 -5.78
N LEU A 241 2.12 -16.20 -6.44
CA LEU A 241 1.47 -15.46 -7.54
C LEU A 241 1.10 -16.39 -8.71
N GLU A 242 1.94 -17.35 -9.02
CA GLU A 242 1.77 -18.24 -10.19
C GLU A 242 0.81 -19.41 -9.92
N THR A 243 0.64 -19.83 -8.63
CA THR A 243 -0.06 -21.07 -8.26
C THR A 243 -1.30 -20.86 -7.38
N ASP A 244 -1.23 -19.99 -6.37
CA ASP A 244 -2.17 -20.02 -5.24
C ASP A 244 -2.96 -18.72 -5.02
N ILE A 245 -2.55 -17.61 -5.66
CA ILE A 245 -3.20 -16.33 -5.41
C ILE A 245 -4.65 -16.32 -5.92
N PRO A 246 -5.60 -15.75 -5.17
CA PRO A 246 -6.96 -15.55 -5.65
C PRO A 246 -6.97 -14.53 -6.80
N LEU A 247 -6.98 -15.03 -8.05
CA LEU A 247 -6.84 -14.20 -9.26
C LEU A 247 -7.97 -13.18 -9.40
N GLU A 248 -9.16 -13.49 -8.86
CA GLU A 248 -10.31 -12.59 -8.85
C GLU A 248 -10.10 -11.30 -8.02
N ARG A 249 -9.10 -11.30 -7.13
CA ARG A 249 -8.72 -10.13 -6.33
C ARG A 249 -7.66 -9.26 -6.98
N MET A 250 -7.15 -9.69 -8.14
CA MET A 250 -6.07 -8.99 -8.85
C MET A 250 -6.62 -8.30 -10.13
N PRO A 251 -6.80 -6.98 -10.15
CA PRO A 251 -7.24 -6.26 -11.34
C PRO A 251 -6.06 -6.04 -12.31
N THR A 252 -5.49 -7.12 -12.84
CA THR A 252 -4.33 -7.10 -13.74
C THR A 252 -4.59 -7.91 -15.00
N VAL A 253 -3.90 -7.58 -16.10
CA VAL A 253 -3.96 -8.36 -17.36
C VAL A 253 -3.42 -9.77 -17.13
N PHE A 254 -2.38 -9.92 -16.28
CA PHE A 254 -1.87 -11.22 -15.86
C PHE A 254 -3.00 -12.09 -15.28
N ALA A 255 -3.73 -11.58 -14.29
CA ALA A 255 -4.80 -12.32 -13.65
C ALA A 255 -5.94 -12.67 -14.62
N LEU A 256 -6.33 -11.73 -15.50
CA LEU A 256 -7.35 -11.98 -16.51
C LEU A 256 -6.96 -13.15 -17.43
N VAL A 257 -5.72 -13.16 -17.93
CA VAL A 257 -5.23 -14.23 -18.81
C VAL A 257 -5.20 -15.56 -18.06
N ARG A 258 -4.81 -15.58 -16.79
CA ARG A 258 -4.77 -16.78 -15.97
C ARG A 258 -6.19 -17.30 -15.61
N GLN A 259 -7.16 -16.42 -15.39
CA GLN A 259 -8.56 -16.79 -15.13
C GLN A 259 -9.22 -17.49 -16.33
N ILE A 260 -8.82 -17.14 -17.56
CA ILE A 260 -9.26 -17.82 -18.78
C ILE A 260 -8.32 -18.97 -19.20
N GLU A 261 -7.60 -19.55 -18.24
CA GLU A 261 -6.70 -20.69 -18.42
C GLU A 261 -5.52 -20.45 -19.37
N GLY A 262 -5.21 -19.18 -19.67
CA GLY A 262 -4.05 -18.80 -20.49
C GLY A 262 -2.73 -19.19 -19.81
N SER A 263 -1.71 -19.51 -20.63
CA SER A 263 -0.40 -19.90 -20.09
C SER A 263 0.32 -18.74 -19.40
N LEU A 264 1.28 -19.06 -18.51
CA LEU A 264 2.12 -18.06 -17.84
C LEU A 264 2.86 -17.16 -18.84
N VAL A 265 3.31 -17.72 -19.97
CA VAL A 265 4.01 -16.96 -21.01
C VAL A 265 3.11 -15.86 -21.57
N TRP A 266 1.87 -16.18 -21.90
CA TRP A 266 0.90 -15.20 -22.39
C TRP A 266 0.51 -14.19 -21.31
N ALA A 267 0.32 -14.65 -20.07
CA ALA A 267 -0.02 -13.76 -18.96
C ALA A 267 1.08 -12.71 -18.71
N TYR A 268 2.33 -13.11 -18.60
CA TYR A 268 3.46 -12.19 -18.46
C TYR A 268 3.70 -11.34 -19.71
N GLY A 269 3.60 -11.93 -20.91
CA GLY A 269 3.82 -11.22 -22.17
C GLY A 269 2.83 -10.08 -22.38
N LEU A 270 1.53 -10.35 -22.21
CA LEU A 270 0.49 -9.31 -22.35
C LEU A 270 0.57 -8.28 -21.21
N GLN A 271 0.84 -8.69 -19.99
CA GLN A 271 1.06 -7.75 -18.87
C GLN A 271 2.23 -6.81 -19.17
N ALA A 272 3.35 -7.33 -19.66
CA ALA A 272 4.52 -6.53 -20.02
C ALA A 272 4.23 -5.57 -21.19
N LEU A 273 3.49 -6.01 -22.21
CA LEU A 273 3.08 -5.17 -23.34
C LEU A 273 2.20 -4.00 -22.86
N ILE A 274 1.17 -4.27 -22.07
CA ILE A 274 0.27 -3.22 -21.53
C ILE A 274 1.04 -2.26 -20.62
N ALA A 275 1.94 -2.79 -19.76
CA ALA A 275 2.79 -1.95 -18.93
C ALA A 275 3.71 -1.04 -19.76
N ALA A 276 4.32 -1.57 -20.84
CA ALA A 276 5.15 -0.76 -21.72
C ALA A 276 4.35 0.33 -22.44
N LEU A 277 3.16 0.01 -22.95
CA LEU A 277 2.26 1.00 -23.57
C LEU A 277 1.84 2.08 -22.57
N ALA A 278 1.52 1.71 -21.34
CA ALA A 278 1.18 2.67 -20.29
C ALA A 278 2.35 3.61 -19.96
N VAL A 279 3.59 3.08 -19.86
CA VAL A 279 4.79 3.88 -19.64
C VAL A 279 5.02 4.86 -20.80
N ILE A 280 4.94 4.38 -22.06
CA ILE A 280 5.12 5.22 -23.25
C ILE A 280 4.08 6.35 -23.25
N THR A 281 2.81 6.02 -23.02
CA THR A 281 1.73 7.02 -22.95
C THR A 281 1.98 8.04 -21.85
N LEU A 282 2.38 7.58 -20.65
CA LEU A 282 2.69 8.47 -19.54
C LEU A 282 3.82 9.44 -19.90
N LEU A 283 4.93 8.94 -20.44
CA LEU A 283 6.09 9.77 -20.83
C LEU A 283 5.75 10.76 -21.95
N ALA A 284 4.94 10.34 -22.92
CA ALA A 284 4.49 11.20 -24.01
C ALA A 284 3.58 12.34 -23.51
N THR A 285 2.59 12.02 -22.65
CA THR A 285 1.66 13.02 -22.11
C THR A 285 2.34 13.97 -21.12
N TRP A 286 3.27 13.46 -20.31
CA TRP A 286 4.02 14.29 -19.35
C TRP A 286 4.91 15.34 -20.00
N ARG A 287 5.36 15.09 -21.23
CA ARG A 287 6.18 16.04 -21.99
C ARG A 287 5.36 17.20 -22.58
N LEU A 288 4.04 17.01 -22.71
CA LEU A 288 3.12 17.97 -23.32
C LEU A 288 2.44 18.87 -22.27
N SER A 289 2.58 18.55 -20.99
CA SER A 289 2.07 19.31 -19.85
C SER A 289 3.15 20.20 -19.23
#